data_1f422788f5dbeb8bf936bf06af876b19
#
_entry.id   1f422788f5dbeb8bf936bf06af876b19
#
_cell.length_a   1.000
_cell.length_b   1.000
_cell.length_c   1.000
_cell.angle_alpha   90.00
_cell.angle_beta   90.00
_cell.angle_gamma   90.00
#
_symmetry.space_group_name_H-M   'P 1'
#
loop_
_entity.id
_entity.type
_entity.pdbx_description
1 polymer ?
#
loop_
_entity_poly.entity_id
_entity_poly.type
_entity_poly.pdbx_seq_one_letter_code
_entity_poly.pdbx_strand_id
1 'polypeptide(L)'
;MGSYVISVSAGAGCYRHIQISDGATLCELHTAIIDAFDFYCDEYMAHAFFMDNRFWSPKDAFFSDGIDDMLRCTSEHTLKKLKVHSGDKFKYLFDFEEEHRIQCKVLRELQEKTPEAPVIRSVGEDPQQHFGCDN
;
A
#
# COMPACT_ATOMS: atom_id res chain seq x y z
N MET A 1 10.72 14.78 -11.68
CA MET A 1 10.02 14.51 -10.43
C MET A 1 8.54 14.66 -10.64
N GLY A 2 7.78 13.67 -10.20
CA GLY A 2 6.37 13.64 -10.47
C GLY A 2 5.61 12.79 -9.47
N SER A 3 4.56 12.17 -9.96
CA SER A 3 3.71 11.32 -9.14
C SER A 3 3.28 10.08 -9.93
N TYR A 4 2.69 9.14 -9.20
CA TYR A 4 2.08 7.96 -9.77
C TYR A 4 0.59 7.96 -9.49
N VAL A 5 -0.18 7.34 -10.38
CA VAL A 5 -1.53 6.92 -10.04
C VAL A 5 -1.48 5.41 -9.84
N ILE A 6 -1.81 4.98 -8.63
CA ILE A 6 -1.74 3.59 -8.23
C ILE A 6 -3.15 3.10 -7.90
N SER A 7 -3.56 2.02 -8.55
CA SER A 7 -4.79 1.33 -8.21
C SER A 7 -4.51 0.38 -7.06
N VAL A 8 -5.32 0.46 -6.01
CA VAL A 8 -5.27 -0.45 -4.86
C VAL A 8 -6.62 -1.15 -4.77
N SER A 9 -6.62 -2.48 -4.90
CA SER A 9 -7.84 -3.28 -5.01
C SER A 9 -7.94 -4.26 -3.86
N ALA A 10 -9.07 -4.22 -3.16
CA ALA A 10 -9.39 -5.17 -2.09
C ALA A 10 -10.19 -6.37 -2.60
N GLY A 11 -10.42 -6.44 -3.90
CA GLY A 11 -11.16 -7.51 -4.55
C GLY A 11 -11.99 -6.96 -5.71
N ALA A 12 -12.70 -7.83 -6.38
CA ALA A 12 -13.55 -7.46 -7.51
C ALA A 12 -14.60 -6.44 -7.07
N GLY A 13 -14.68 -5.31 -7.77
CA GLY A 13 -15.66 -4.28 -7.46
C GLY A 13 -15.34 -3.41 -6.25
N CYS A 14 -14.12 -3.53 -5.69
CA CYS A 14 -13.71 -2.69 -4.55
C CYS A 14 -12.28 -2.23 -4.75
N TYR A 15 -12.11 -1.00 -5.23
CA TYR A 15 -10.77 -0.46 -5.46
C TYR A 15 -10.77 1.06 -5.32
N ARG A 16 -9.55 1.60 -5.14
CA ARG A 16 -9.29 3.03 -5.07
C ARG A 16 -8.14 3.37 -6.00
N HIS A 17 -8.18 4.52 -6.63
CA HIS A 17 -7.02 5.07 -7.34
C HIS A 17 -6.45 6.21 -6.51
N ILE A 18 -5.17 6.11 -6.20
CA ILE A 18 -4.46 7.08 -5.36
C ILE A 18 -3.41 7.75 -6.23
N GLN A 19 -3.35 9.09 -6.20
CA GLN A 19 -2.24 9.83 -6.78
C GLN A 19 -1.24 10.12 -5.67
N ILE A 20 0.01 9.66 -5.83
CA ILE A 20 1.01 9.76 -4.78
C ILE A 20 2.35 10.20 -5.39
N SER A 21 3.08 11.05 -4.66
CA SER A 21 4.40 11.54 -5.09
C SER A 21 5.38 10.38 -5.29
N ASP A 22 6.25 10.51 -6.29
CA ASP A 22 7.30 9.53 -6.52
C ASP A 22 8.33 9.52 -5.38
N GLY A 23 8.44 10.63 -4.64
CA GLY A 23 9.30 10.71 -3.45
C GLY A 23 8.69 10.13 -2.20
N ALA A 24 7.45 9.65 -2.25
CA ALA A 24 6.81 9.02 -1.09
C ALA A 24 7.43 7.66 -0.80
N THR A 25 7.51 7.32 0.49
CA THR A 25 7.96 6.00 0.91
C THR A 25 6.84 4.97 0.81
N LEU A 26 7.19 3.70 0.90
CA LEU A 26 6.18 2.65 1.00
C LEU A 26 5.31 2.84 2.25
N CYS A 27 5.87 3.35 3.34
CA CYS A 27 5.10 3.63 4.55
C CYS A 27 4.06 4.74 4.30
N GLU A 28 4.40 5.74 3.51
CA GLU A 28 3.45 6.78 3.14
C GLU A 28 2.36 6.23 2.20
N LEU A 29 2.70 5.30 1.32
CA LEU A 29 1.71 4.59 0.51
C LEU A 29 0.79 3.74 1.39
N HIS A 30 1.35 3.06 2.40
CA HIS A 30 0.57 2.34 3.40
C HIS A 30 -0.46 3.27 4.06
N THR A 31 -0.03 4.43 4.53
CA THR A 31 -0.94 5.41 5.15
C THR A 31 -2.04 5.83 4.18
N ALA A 32 -1.70 6.06 2.91
CA ALA A 32 -2.67 6.43 1.89
C ALA A 32 -3.70 5.31 1.66
N ILE A 33 -3.27 4.05 1.68
CA ILE A 33 -4.17 2.91 1.51
C ILE A 33 -5.11 2.79 2.72
N ILE A 34 -4.57 2.94 3.93
CA ILE A 34 -5.37 2.92 5.17
C ILE A 34 -6.47 3.97 5.10
N ASP A 35 -6.11 5.20 4.73
CA ASP A 35 -7.07 6.30 4.61
C ASP A 35 -8.08 6.05 3.49
N ALA A 36 -7.62 5.51 2.36
CA ALA A 36 -8.48 5.28 1.20
C ALA A 36 -9.60 4.27 1.47
N PHE A 37 -9.31 3.25 2.27
CA PHE A 37 -10.29 2.21 2.62
C PHE A 37 -10.91 2.41 4.01
N ASP A 38 -10.56 3.49 4.68
CA ASP A 38 -11.03 3.80 6.03
C ASP A 38 -10.76 2.66 7.01
N PHE A 39 -9.58 2.06 6.92
CA PHE A 39 -9.15 1.04 7.87
C PHE A 39 -8.77 1.68 9.21
N TYR A 40 -9.13 1.04 10.30
CA TYR A 40 -8.55 1.34 11.59
C TYR A 40 -7.15 0.74 11.66
N CYS A 41 -6.18 1.54 12.06
CA CYS A 41 -4.79 1.12 12.17
C CYS A 41 -4.17 1.68 13.45
N ASP A 42 -3.56 0.82 14.26
CA ASP A 42 -2.83 1.24 15.45
C ASP A 42 -1.38 0.73 15.38
N GLU A 43 -0.61 1.03 16.44
CA GLU A 43 0.82 0.72 16.49
C GLU A 43 1.14 -0.78 16.55
N TYR A 44 0.15 -1.61 16.83
CA TYR A 44 0.33 -3.06 16.92
C TYR A 44 0.03 -3.78 15.61
N MET A 45 -0.52 -3.08 14.65
CA MET A 45 -0.90 -3.65 13.34
C MET A 45 0.25 -3.51 12.35
N ALA A 46 0.74 -4.65 11.88
CA ALA A 46 1.85 -4.70 10.94
C ALA A 46 1.37 -4.62 9.49
N HIS A 47 2.25 -4.16 8.61
CA HIS A 47 1.99 -4.18 7.18
C HIS A 47 3.23 -4.63 6.40
N ALA A 48 3.01 -5.02 5.15
CA ALA A 48 4.11 -5.40 4.27
C ALA A 48 3.76 -5.11 2.81
N PHE A 49 4.80 -4.85 2.02
CA PHE A 49 4.70 -4.81 0.56
C PHE A 49 5.57 -5.91 -0.03
N PHE A 50 5.02 -6.62 -0.99
CA PHE A 50 5.71 -7.70 -1.70
C PHE A 50 5.84 -7.26 -3.16
N MET A 51 7.02 -6.74 -3.51
CA MET A 51 7.23 -6.09 -4.79
C MET A 51 7.36 -7.08 -5.94
N ASP A 52 7.56 -8.37 -5.64
CA ASP A 52 7.51 -9.43 -6.64
C ASP A 52 6.09 -9.93 -6.94
N ASN A 53 5.09 -9.25 -6.37
CA ASN A 53 3.66 -9.53 -6.57
C ASN A 53 3.22 -10.90 -6.02
N ARG A 54 3.87 -11.37 -4.94
CA ARG A 54 3.53 -12.64 -4.29
C ARG A 54 3.48 -12.45 -2.78
N PHE A 55 2.34 -12.74 -2.17
CA PHE A 55 2.21 -12.67 -0.72
C PHE A 55 3.18 -13.61 -0.03
N TRP A 56 3.81 -13.09 1.01
CA TRP A 56 4.76 -13.81 1.88
C TRP A 56 6.04 -14.27 1.19
N SER A 57 6.28 -13.85 -0.05
CA SER A 57 7.55 -14.12 -0.73
C SER A 57 8.65 -13.25 -0.12
N PRO A 58 9.76 -13.83 0.36
CA PRO A 58 10.84 -13.04 0.95
C PRO A 58 11.72 -12.35 -0.08
N LYS A 59 11.53 -12.65 -1.35
CA LYS A 59 12.45 -12.24 -2.41
C LYS A 59 12.56 -10.72 -2.54
N ASP A 60 11.44 -10.00 -2.44
CA ASP A 60 11.43 -8.55 -2.59
C ASP A 60 10.39 -7.94 -1.66
N ALA A 61 10.53 -8.24 -0.38
CA ALA A 61 9.58 -7.86 0.65
C ALA A 61 10.09 -6.70 1.50
N PHE A 62 9.15 -5.83 1.89
CA PHE A 62 9.39 -4.70 2.78
C PHE A 62 8.33 -4.72 3.87
N PHE A 63 8.75 -4.47 5.10
CA PHE A 63 7.88 -4.64 6.27
C PHE A 63 7.79 -3.35 7.09
N SER A 64 6.72 -3.21 7.85
CA SER A 64 6.58 -2.11 8.81
C SER A 64 7.72 -2.14 9.83
N ASP A 65 8.03 -0.96 10.39
CA ASP A 65 9.11 -0.82 11.35
C ASP A 65 8.85 -1.65 12.62
N GLY A 66 9.92 -2.08 13.25
CA GLY A 66 9.85 -2.70 14.57
C GLY A 66 9.55 -4.19 14.58
N ILE A 67 9.43 -4.84 13.43
CA ILE A 67 9.22 -6.29 13.38
C ILE A 67 10.55 -7.04 13.60
N ASP A 68 11.55 -6.71 12.81
CA ASP A 68 12.86 -7.35 12.85
C ASP A 68 13.88 -6.42 12.22
N ASP A 69 14.99 -6.17 12.89
CA ASP A 69 16.05 -5.29 12.40
C ASP A 69 16.68 -5.78 11.10
N MET A 70 16.56 -7.05 10.80
CA MET A 70 17.12 -7.64 9.57
C MET A 70 16.23 -7.45 8.35
N LEU A 71 14.99 -6.99 8.52
CA LEU A 71 14.06 -6.79 7.43
C LEU A 71 14.17 -5.37 6.88
N ARG A 72 13.94 -5.22 5.58
CA ARG A 72 13.86 -3.90 4.95
C ARG A 72 12.56 -3.22 5.38
N CYS A 73 12.67 -1.95 5.78
CA CYS A 73 11.54 -1.21 6.33
C CYS A 73 10.86 -0.35 5.27
N THR A 74 9.52 -0.30 5.31
CA THR A 74 8.73 0.50 4.38
C THR A 74 9.00 2.01 4.52
N SER A 75 9.42 2.46 5.71
CA SER A 75 9.72 3.87 5.96
C SER A 75 11.02 4.35 5.31
N GLU A 76 11.87 3.44 4.85
CA GLU A 76 13.20 3.76 4.35
C GLU A 76 13.33 3.66 2.82
N HIS A 77 12.27 3.30 2.13
CA HIS A 77 12.30 3.07 0.69
C HIS A 77 11.23 3.86 -0.04
N THR A 78 11.67 4.77 -0.94
CA THR A 78 10.75 5.57 -1.75
C THR A 78 10.35 4.82 -3.01
N LEU A 79 9.19 5.16 -3.54
CA LEU A 79 8.71 4.60 -4.80
C LEU A 79 9.70 4.86 -5.94
N LYS A 80 10.28 6.07 -5.97
CA LYS A 80 11.26 6.43 -6.98
C LYS A 80 12.50 5.55 -6.93
N LYS A 81 13.03 5.29 -5.73
CA LYS A 81 14.22 4.45 -5.56
C LYS A 81 13.93 3.00 -5.92
N LEU A 82 12.70 2.55 -5.72
CA LEU A 82 12.29 1.21 -6.09
C LEU A 82 12.06 1.07 -7.59
N LYS A 83 12.07 2.19 -8.32
CA LYS A 83 11.97 2.22 -9.79
C LYS A 83 10.68 1.55 -10.29
N VAL A 84 9.57 1.85 -9.61
CA VAL A 84 8.28 1.37 -10.10
C VAL A 84 7.89 2.13 -11.38
N HIS A 85 7.23 1.45 -12.28
CA HIS A 85 6.84 1.98 -13.58
C HIS A 85 5.38 1.62 -13.87
N SER A 86 4.80 2.37 -14.80
CA SER A 86 3.46 2.09 -15.30
C SER A 86 3.34 0.63 -15.72
N GLY A 87 2.32 -0.04 -15.23
CA GLY A 87 2.07 -1.45 -15.46
C GLY A 87 2.59 -2.39 -14.38
N ASP A 88 3.46 -1.92 -13.50
CA ASP A 88 4.01 -2.74 -12.42
C ASP A 88 2.92 -3.09 -11.42
N LYS A 89 2.98 -4.32 -10.93
CA LYS A 89 2.06 -4.84 -9.92
C LYS A 89 2.83 -5.30 -8.69
N PHE A 90 2.24 -5.07 -7.54
CA PHE A 90 2.79 -5.58 -6.27
C PHE A 90 1.67 -5.80 -5.27
N LYS A 91 1.97 -6.57 -4.23
CA LYS A 91 1.00 -6.91 -3.20
C LYS A 91 1.24 -6.06 -1.96
N TYR A 92 0.15 -5.72 -1.29
CA TYR A 92 0.17 -5.07 0.01
C TYR A 92 -0.66 -5.88 0.99
N LEU A 93 -0.13 -6.08 2.19
CA LEU A 93 -0.79 -6.83 3.25
C LEU A 93 -0.88 -5.95 4.48
N PHE A 94 -2.08 -5.79 5.00
CA PHE A 94 -2.33 -5.03 6.22
C PHE A 94 -2.90 -5.95 7.28
N ASP A 95 -2.34 -5.86 8.50
CA ASP A 95 -2.73 -6.68 9.64
C ASP A 95 -2.47 -8.17 9.39
N PHE A 96 -1.35 -8.66 9.91
CA PHE A 96 -0.90 -10.03 9.65
C PHE A 96 -1.82 -11.09 10.24
N GLU A 97 -2.65 -10.72 11.20
CA GLU A 97 -3.61 -11.67 11.79
C GLU A 97 -4.85 -11.84 10.91
N GLU A 98 -5.46 -10.72 10.51
CA GLU A 98 -6.66 -10.77 9.68
C GLU A 98 -6.34 -10.89 8.19
N GLU A 99 -5.18 -10.39 7.78
CA GLU A 99 -4.68 -10.40 6.40
C GLU A 99 -5.61 -9.71 5.41
N HIS A 100 -5.64 -8.40 5.47
CA HIS A 100 -6.26 -7.61 4.40
C HIS A 100 -5.32 -7.56 3.21
N ARG A 101 -5.66 -8.28 2.17
CA ARG A 101 -4.84 -8.45 0.97
C ARG A 101 -5.27 -7.49 -0.11
N ILE A 102 -4.33 -6.65 -0.55
CA ILE A 102 -4.58 -5.60 -1.53
C ILE A 102 -3.66 -5.81 -2.72
N GLN A 103 -4.25 -5.79 -3.92
CA GLN A 103 -3.48 -5.79 -5.15
C GLN A 103 -3.21 -4.35 -5.57
N CYS A 104 -1.95 -4.01 -5.73
CA CYS A 104 -1.53 -2.70 -6.21
C CYS A 104 -1.07 -2.79 -7.65
N LYS A 105 -1.38 -1.75 -8.43
CA LYS A 105 -0.91 -1.64 -9.81
C LYS A 105 -0.64 -0.18 -10.14
N VAL A 106 0.54 0.10 -10.67
CA VAL A 106 0.87 1.44 -11.15
C VAL A 106 0.17 1.65 -12.49
N LEU A 107 -0.79 2.56 -12.51
CA LEU A 107 -1.57 2.83 -13.73
C LEU A 107 -0.89 3.84 -14.64
N ARG A 108 -0.32 4.89 -14.05
CA ARG A 108 0.29 6.00 -14.82
C ARG A 108 1.42 6.62 -14.03
N GLU A 109 2.35 7.20 -14.76
CA GLU A 109 3.37 8.10 -14.23
C GLU A 109 3.02 9.49 -14.71
N LEU A 110 3.01 10.46 -13.79
CA LEU A 110 2.66 11.85 -14.09
C LEU A 110 3.83 12.76 -13.77
N GLN A 111 3.97 13.83 -14.55
CA GLN A 111 5.00 14.85 -14.31
C GLN A 111 4.62 15.78 -13.15
N GLU A 112 3.35 15.83 -12.83
CA GLU A 112 2.83 16.68 -11.78
C GLU A 112 3.18 16.12 -10.41
N LYS A 113 3.52 17.03 -9.49
CA LYS A 113 3.75 16.66 -8.09
C LYS A 113 2.44 16.72 -7.31
N THR A 114 2.35 15.93 -6.27
CA THR A 114 1.27 16.04 -5.31
C THR A 114 1.86 15.91 -3.90
N PRO A 115 1.67 16.91 -3.02
CA PRO A 115 2.17 16.83 -1.64
C PRO A 115 1.38 15.86 -0.78
N GLU A 116 0.14 15.59 -1.18
CA GLU A 116 -0.74 14.66 -0.48
C GLU A 116 -0.95 13.43 -1.37
N ALA A 117 -1.68 12.46 -0.85
CA ALA A 117 -2.00 11.24 -1.59
C ALA A 117 -3.52 11.11 -1.73
N PRO A 118 -4.14 11.97 -2.55
CA PRO A 118 -5.59 11.97 -2.67
C PRO A 118 -6.10 10.72 -3.38
N VAL A 119 -7.29 10.28 -2.97
CA VAL A 119 -8.05 9.28 -3.71
C VAL A 119 -8.74 10.01 -4.87
N ILE A 120 -8.40 9.65 -6.08
CA ILE A 120 -8.97 10.28 -7.29
C ILE A 120 -10.06 9.44 -7.93
N ARG A 121 -10.25 8.22 -7.49
CA ARG A 121 -11.35 7.35 -7.90
C ARG A 121 -11.64 6.33 -6.81
N SER A 122 -12.91 6.07 -6.58
CA SER A 122 -13.35 5.15 -5.54
C SER A 122 -14.51 4.31 -6.06
N VAL A 123 -14.39 3.00 -6.00
CA VAL A 123 -15.42 2.06 -6.43
C VAL A 123 -15.59 1.00 -5.33
N GLY A 124 -16.83 0.74 -4.95
CA GLY A 124 -17.17 -0.26 -3.94
C GLY A 124 -17.13 0.27 -2.51
N GLU A 125 -17.73 -0.46 -1.61
CA GLU A 125 -17.74 -0.13 -0.19
C GLU A 125 -16.40 -0.50 0.45
N ASP A 126 -16.11 0.14 1.59
CA ASP A 126 -14.90 -0.16 2.34
C ASP A 126 -14.91 -1.60 2.84
N PRO A 127 -13.76 -2.30 2.82
CA PRO A 127 -13.68 -3.64 3.38
C PRO A 127 -13.98 -3.63 4.87
N GLN A 128 -14.61 -4.69 5.36
CA GLN A 128 -14.88 -4.84 6.77
C GLN A 128 -13.64 -5.31 7.51
N GLN A 129 -13.47 -4.81 8.73
CA GLN A 129 -12.45 -5.28 9.65
C GLN A 129 -13.12 -5.99 10.81
N HIS A 130 -12.50 -7.07 11.26
CA HIS A 130 -12.95 -7.81 12.42
C HIS A 130 -11.97 -7.59 13.56
N PHE A 131 -12.51 -7.22 14.73
CA PHE A 131 -11.70 -7.03 15.92
C PHE A 131 -11.88 -8.25 16.83
N GLY A 132 -10.79 -8.68 17.47
CA GLY A 132 -10.78 -9.94 18.20
C GLY A 132 -11.81 -10.08 19.29
N CYS A 133 -12.32 -8.99 19.83
CA CYS A 133 -13.35 -8.99 20.87
C CYS A 133 -14.76 -8.81 20.32
N ASP A 134 -14.93 -8.73 19.01
CA ASP A 134 -16.25 -8.59 18.38
C ASP A 134 -16.91 -9.95 18.22
N ASN A 135 -18.13 -10.05 18.65
CA ASN A 135 -18.90 -11.27 18.52
C ASN A 135 -20.28 -10.99 17.95
#